data_c62cdb3807498f277072be69f3b00d42
#
_entry.id   c62cdb3807498f277072be69f3b00d42
#
_cell.length_a   1.000
_cell.length_b   1.000
_cell.length_c   1.000
_cell.angle_alpha   90.00
_cell.angle_beta   90.00
_cell.angle_gamma   90.00
#
_symmetry.space_group_name_H-M   'P 1'
#
loop_
_entity.id
_entity.type
_entity.pdbx_description
1 polymer ?
#
loop_
_entity_poly.entity_id
_entity_poly.type
_entity_poly.pdbx_seq_one_letter_code
_entity_poly.pdbx_strand_id
1 'polypeptide(L)'
;MKYIITVLIMTITMGLSGWSQAATPVQESRVASFFIDNMTCALCPLTVRKAMEKVAGVRNVKVDFKAKTATVQFDPSQATIEAIALASTNAGYPAHISGKK
;
A
#
# COMPACT_ATOMS: atom_id res chain seq x y z
N MET A 1 -30.49 11.64 -56.89
CA MET A 1 -29.60 12.54 -56.17
C MET A 1 -30.09 12.97 -54.78
N LYS A 2 -31.36 12.92 -54.52
CA LYS A 2 -31.89 13.29 -53.19
C LYS A 2 -31.56 12.27 -52.10
N TYR A 3 -31.25 11.03 -52.46
CA TYR A 3 -30.97 9.97 -51.50
C TYR A 3 -29.53 9.86 -51.06
N ILE A 4 -28.62 10.49 -51.79
CA ILE A 4 -27.21 10.46 -51.47
C ILE A 4 -26.88 11.38 -50.31
N ILE A 5 -27.59 12.49 -50.23
CA ILE A 5 -27.39 13.48 -49.16
C ILE A 5 -27.94 12.96 -47.83
N THR A 6 -29.03 12.19 -47.85
CA THR A 6 -29.63 11.59 -46.66
C THR A 6 -28.80 10.48 -46.06
N VAL A 7 -28.09 9.74 -46.88
CA VAL A 7 -27.18 8.68 -46.43
C VAL A 7 -25.89 9.25 -45.80
N LEU A 8 -25.47 10.40 -46.31
CA LEU A 8 -24.22 11.03 -45.79
C LEU A 8 -24.40 11.65 -44.40
N ILE A 9 -25.61 12.03 -44.04
CA ILE A 9 -25.90 12.65 -42.73
C ILE A 9 -26.03 11.60 -41.65
N MET A 10 -26.29 10.34 -42.01
CA MET A 10 -26.51 9.28 -41.03
C MET A 10 -25.24 8.60 -40.53
N THR A 11 -24.09 8.94 -41.09
CA THR A 11 -22.81 8.30 -40.72
C THR A 11 -21.96 9.11 -39.72
N ILE A 12 -22.43 10.27 -39.29
CA ILE A 12 -21.62 11.17 -38.43
C ILE A 12 -21.94 11.01 -36.93
N THR A 13 -22.95 10.18 -36.55
CA THR A 13 -23.37 10.05 -35.16
C THR A 13 -22.76 8.86 -34.41
N MET A 14 -21.74 8.23 -34.94
CA MET A 14 -21.07 7.11 -34.28
C MET A 14 -19.64 7.48 -33.85
N GLY A 15 -19.50 8.51 -33.05
CA GLY A 15 -18.17 8.96 -32.64
C GLY A 15 -18.03 9.41 -31.19
N LEU A 16 -18.95 9.05 -30.33
CA LEU A 16 -18.77 9.28 -28.89
C LEU A 16 -18.69 7.93 -28.18
N SER A 17 -17.64 7.20 -28.52
CA SER A 17 -17.17 6.13 -27.66
C SER A 17 -16.76 6.78 -26.35
N GLY A 18 -17.62 6.69 -25.37
CA GLY A 18 -17.32 7.13 -24.03
C GLY A 18 -15.99 6.49 -23.60
N TRP A 19 -15.04 7.32 -23.29
CA TRP A 19 -13.85 6.90 -22.59
C TRP A 19 -14.33 6.51 -21.20
N SER A 20 -14.66 5.24 -21.03
CA SER A 20 -14.74 4.64 -19.74
C SER A 20 -13.34 4.65 -19.18
N GLN A 21 -12.97 5.71 -18.52
CA GLN A 21 -11.83 5.66 -17.65
C GLN A 21 -12.21 4.70 -16.53
N ALA A 22 -11.75 3.47 -16.64
CA ALA A 22 -11.72 2.59 -15.52
C ALA A 22 -10.90 3.31 -14.44
N ALA A 23 -11.57 3.81 -13.43
CA ALA A 23 -10.88 4.29 -12.25
C ALA A 23 -10.05 3.14 -11.74
N THR A 24 -8.72 3.24 -11.90
CA THR A 24 -7.80 2.35 -11.20
C THR A 24 -8.13 2.46 -9.73
N PRO A 25 -8.47 1.37 -9.03
CA PRO A 25 -8.66 1.46 -7.60
C PRO A 25 -7.38 1.99 -7.02
N VAL A 26 -7.45 3.20 -6.47
CA VAL A 26 -6.37 3.74 -5.67
C VAL A 26 -6.27 2.81 -4.48
N GLN A 27 -5.27 1.95 -4.48
CA GLN A 27 -4.99 1.11 -3.34
C GLN A 27 -4.62 2.05 -2.19
N GLU A 28 -5.54 2.21 -1.25
CA GLU A 28 -5.28 2.96 -0.04
C GLU A 28 -4.12 2.31 0.70
N SER A 29 -2.97 2.96 0.68
CA SER A 29 -1.87 2.57 1.54
C SER A 29 -1.98 3.36 2.84
N ARG A 30 -1.84 2.68 3.96
CA ARG A 30 -1.75 3.29 5.28
C ARG A 30 -0.34 3.22 5.80
N VAL A 31 0.00 4.16 6.65
CA VAL A 31 1.29 4.22 7.32
C VAL A 31 1.06 4.04 8.80
N ALA A 32 1.77 3.11 9.42
CA ALA A 32 1.78 2.89 10.84
C ALA A 32 3.19 2.98 11.38
N SER A 33 3.35 3.56 12.54
CA SER A 33 4.62 3.61 13.26
C SER A 33 4.55 2.73 14.50
N PHE A 34 5.63 1.99 14.73
CA PHE A 34 5.75 1.09 15.87
C PHE A 34 7.00 1.41 16.68
N PHE A 35 6.91 1.30 17.99
CA PHE A 35 8.07 1.19 18.86
C PHE A 35 8.53 -0.26 18.89
N ILE A 36 9.82 -0.47 18.69
CA ILE A 36 10.41 -1.80 18.66
C ILE A 36 11.30 -1.99 19.87
N ASP A 37 10.97 -2.98 20.69
CA ASP A 37 11.76 -3.35 21.86
C ASP A 37 12.93 -4.26 21.45
N ASN A 38 13.94 -4.34 22.31
CA ASN A 38 15.12 -5.21 22.14
C ASN A 38 16.01 -4.88 20.93
N MET A 39 15.83 -3.73 20.32
CA MET A 39 16.65 -3.30 19.18
C MET A 39 17.97 -2.68 19.67
N THR A 40 18.88 -3.56 20.10
CA THR A 40 20.16 -3.17 20.76
C THR A 40 21.39 -3.35 19.88
N CYS A 41 21.26 -3.96 18.70
CA CYS A 41 22.40 -4.19 17.80
C CYS A 41 22.20 -3.47 16.47
N ALA A 42 23.34 -3.20 15.78
CA ALA A 42 23.32 -2.49 14.50
C ALA A 42 22.59 -3.26 13.39
N LEU A 43 22.50 -4.59 13.49
CA LEU A 43 21.80 -5.45 12.52
C LEU A 43 20.33 -5.70 12.87
N CYS A 44 19.90 -5.34 14.09
CA CYS A 44 18.51 -5.53 14.52
C CYS A 44 17.49 -4.84 13.61
N PRO A 45 17.72 -3.59 13.15
CA PRO A 45 16.81 -2.94 12.21
C PRO A 45 16.57 -3.73 10.93
N LEU A 46 17.59 -4.37 10.42
CA LEU A 46 17.49 -5.20 9.21
C LEU A 46 16.60 -6.43 9.44
N THR A 47 16.74 -7.07 10.60
CA THR A 47 15.93 -8.22 10.98
C THR A 47 14.45 -7.85 11.13
N VAL A 48 14.18 -6.75 11.81
CA VAL A 48 12.81 -6.22 11.97
C VAL A 48 12.18 -5.87 10.61
N ARG A 49 12.94 -5.18 9.78
CA ARG A 49 12.50 -4.82 8.44
C ARG A 49 12.12 -6.05 7.62
N LYS A 50 13.00 -7.05 7.57
CA LYS A 50 12.72 -8.29 6.84
C LYS A 50 11.52 -9.04 7.39
N ALA A 51 11.37 -9.10 8.70
CA ALA A 51 10.24 -9.77 9.33
C ALA A 51 8.91 -9.09 8.97
N MET A 52 8.87 -7.76 8.99
CA MET A 52 7.67 -7.01 8.63
C MET A 52 7.37 -7.06 7.14
N GLU A 53 8.38 -7.06 6.28
CA GLU A 53 8.21 -7.17 4.83
C GLU A 53 7.60 -8.49 4.39
N LYS A 54 7.73 -9.55 5.19
CA LYS A 54 7.12 -10.85 4.90
C LYS A 54 5.61 -10.89 5.06
N VAL A 55 5.04 -9.90 5.74
CA VAL A 55 3.59 -9.81 5.90
C VAL A 55 2.95 -9.44 4.56
N ALA A 56 1.96 -10.23 4.13
CA ALA A 56 1.24 -9.92 2.90
C ALA A 56 0.57 -8.55 3.01
N GLY A 57 0.71 -7.73 1.97
CA GLY A 57 0.15 -6.38 1.94
C GLY A 57 1.10 -5.29 2.43
N VAL A 58 2.23 -5.63 3.03
CA VAL A 58 3.26 -4.65 3.39
C VAL A 58 4.02 -4.23 2.14
N ARG A 59 4.11 -2.92 1.91
CA ARG A 59 4.76 -2.35 0.73
C ARG A 59 6.15 -1.84 1.01
N ASN A 60 6.31 -1.15 2.14
CA ASN A 60 7.58 -0.55 2.51
C ASN A 60 7.72 -0.52 4.03
N VAL A 61 8.93 -0.78 4.50
CA VAL A 61 9.27 -0.74 5.92
C VAL A 61 10.53 0.12 6.07
N LYS A 62 10.45 1.09 6.96
CA LYS A 62 11.56 1.96 7.29
C LYS A 62 11.82 1.88 8.79
N VAL A 63 13.00 1.45 9.19
CA VAL A 63 13.35 1.27 10.58
C VAL A 63 14.39 2.31 10.99
N ASP A 64 14.12 3.02 12.07
CA ASP A 64 15.05 3.96 12.68
C ASP A 64 15.64 3.34 13.95
N PHE A 65 16.92 3.06 13.91
CA PHE A 65 17.64 2.47 15.05
C PHE A 65 17.76 3.44 16.23
N LYS A 66 17.98 4.73 15.96
CA LYS A 66 18.14 5.74 17.01
C LYS A 66 16.86 5.98 17.78
N ALA A 67 15.74 6.08 17.06
CA ALA A 67 14.44 6.28 17.64
C ALA A 67 13.78 4.96 18.09
N LYS A 68 14.34 3.82 17.71
CA LYS A 68 13.79 2.49 17.95
C LYS A 68 12.36 2.35 17.44
N THR A 69 12.12 2.91 16.26
CA THR A 69 10.81 2.92 15.61
C THR A 69 10.88 2.28 14.23
N ALA A 70 9.77 1.70 13.82
CA ALA A 70 9.57 1.21 12.46
C ALA A 70 8.34 1.88 11.86
N THR A 71 8.51 2.45 10.68
CA THR A 71 7.41 3.02 9.92
C THR A 71 7.08 2.07 8.77
N VAL A 72 5.84 1.61 8.72
CA VAL A 72 5.39 0.59 7.77
C VAL A 72 4.30 1.17 6.90
N GLN A 73 4.49 1.07 5.60
CA GLN A 73 3.47 1.37 4.61
C GLN A 73 2.83 0.05 4.16
N PHE A 74 1.54 -0.08 4.33
CA PHE A 74 0.83 -1.32 4.05
C PHE A 74 -0.55 -1.08 3.45
N ASP A 75 -1.09 -2.11 2.80
CA ASP A 75 -2.45 -2.12 2.29
C ASP A 75 -3.39 -2.64 3.39
N PRO A 76 -4.33 -1.80 3.89
CA PRO A 76 -5.22 -2.21 4.98
C PRO A 76 -6.20 -3.32 4.59
N SER A 77 -6.38 -3.57 3.30
CA SER A 77 -7.21 -4.69 2.83
C SER A 77 -6.51 -6.04 2.92
N GLN A 78 -5.17 -6.07 2.99
CA GLN A 78 -4.37 -7.29 3.02
C GLN A 78 -3.60 -7.48 4.31
N ALA A 79 -3.18 -6.39 4.95
CA ALA A 79 -2.40 -6.44 6.18
C ALA A 79 -3.10 -5.67 7.29
N THR A 80 -2.92 -6.14 8.52
CA THR A 80 -3.40 -5.46 9.72
C THR A 80 -2.22 -5.00 10.56
N ILE A 81 -2.46 -4.00 11.38
CA ILE A 81 -1.45 -3.48 12.32
C ILE A 81 -0.98 -4.61 13.26
N GLU A 82 -1.90 -5.41 13.75
CA GLU A 82 -1.62 -6.54 14.63
C GLU A 82 -0.75 -7.60 13.95
N ALA A 83 -1.02 -7.91 12.70
CA ALA A 83 -0.23 -8.89 11.94
C ALA A 83 1.20 -8.42 11.75
N ILE A 84 1.41 -7.13 11.46
CA ILE A 84 2.73 -6.54 11.29
C ILE A 84 3.49 -6.52 12.62
N ALA A 85 2.83 -6.13 13.70
CA ALA A 85 3.41 -6.14 15.04
C ALA A 85 3.78 -7.57 15.48
N LEU A 86 2.93 -8.53 15.19
CA LEU A 86 3.17 -9.94 15.51
C LEU A 86 4.38 -10.50 14.73
N ALA A 87 4.54 -10.12 13.48
CA ALA A 87 5.68 -10.56 12.66
C ALA A 87 7.00 -10.10 13.28
N SER A 88 7.09 -8.87 13.74
CA SER A 88 8.27 -8.36 14.45
C SER A 88 8.46 -9.06 15.80
N THR A 89 7.40 -9.26 16.54
CA THR A 89 7.42 -9.94 17.84
C THR A 89 7.92 -11.39 17.70
N ASN A 90 7.46 -12.09 16.67
CA ASN A 90 7.90 -13.46 16.38
C ASN A 90 9.38 -13.53 16.00
N ALA A 91 9.93 -12.47 15.47
CA ALA A 91 11.37 -12.37 15.15
C ALA A 91 12.22 -12.06 16.41
N GLY A 92 11.61 -11.86 17.57
CA GLY A 92 12.27 -11.52 18.82
C GLY A 92 12.29 -10.03 19.16
N TYR A 93 11.57 -9.21 18.40
CA TYR A 93 11.51 -7.77 18.57
C TYR A 93 10.06 -7.31 18.76
N PRO A 94 9.55 -7.30 20.01
CA PRO A 94 8.20 -6.85 20.28
C PRO A 94 7.93 -5.45 19.73
N ALA A 95 6.84 -5.32 19.00
CA ALA A 95 6.45 -4.06 18.39
C ALA A 95 5.16 -3.53 19.01
N HIS A 96 5.16 -2.24 19.32
CA HIS A 96 4.02 -1.53 19.90
C HIS A 96 3.66 -0.34 19.02
N ILE A 97 2.37 -0.09 18.84
CA ILE A 97 1.92 1.08 18.09
C ILE A 97 2.35 2.35 18.80
N SER A 98 3.06 3.23 18.09
CA SER A 98 3.57 4.47 18.64
C SER A 98 2.71 5.70 18.33
N GLY A 99 1.56 5.52 17.75
CA GLY A 99 0.65 6.61 17.46
C GLY A 99 -0.14 6.39 16.19
N LYS A 100 -1.36 6.87 16.20
CA LYS A 100 -2.23 6.89 15.03
C LYS A 100 -1.92 8.12 14.17
N LYS A 101 -1.57 7.89 12.96
CA LYS A 101 -1.81 8.86 11.91
C LYS A 101 -2.66 8.26 10.83
#